data_bbd77efb6d24775e61e83820565a5470
#
_entry.id   bbd77efb6d24775e61e83820565a5470
#
_cell.length_a   1.000
_cell.length_b   1.000
_cell.length_c   1.000
_cell.angle_alpha   90.00
_cell.angle_beta   90.00
_cell.angle_gamma   90.00
#
_symmetry.space_group_name_H-M   'P 1'
#
loop_
_entity.id
_entity.type
_entity.pdbx_description
1 polymer ?
#
loop_
_entity_poly.entity_id
_entity_poly.type
_entity_poly.pdbx_seq_one_letter_code
_entity_poly.pdbx_strand_id
1 'polypeptide(L)'
;MGLLSKKTKQVEIENFPPIGGIMVSKMIIEEHKKPMFMYRNKRDNVNDSGWRIFSGFESDEYTEDPNNAGIYAPSTILEIDPSIAELLLQGGFGSVFERKSYQSPWYRVTDFPLEDDYMVRHRLTDRWELDINNLFERKIEEDGDLLYTTGDKSLRIAIWNCENKTKAEIYAEKKQTVANRDESRAKTLKVFDFSDEKIARIGYMIKESDERREYNVIFGSSIIDNQEIFIAFYFDDDENLTWAIETWKGIKLIG
;
A
#
# COMPACT_ATOMS: atom_id res chain seq x y z
N MET A 1 26.69 -2.54 14.67
CA MET A 1 25.77 -1.89 15.62
C MET A 1 25.85 -0.39 15.38
N GLY A 2 24.90 0.17 14.69
CA GLY A 2 24.77 1.60 14.43
C GLY A 2 23.30 1.91 14.26
N LEU A 3 22.64 2.28 15.36
CA LEU A 3 21.29 2.83 15.35
C LEU A 3 21.32 4.17 14.63
N LEU A 4 20.90 4.22 13.39
CA LEU A 4 20.57 5.45 12.70
C LEU A 4 19.23 5.95 13.26
N SER A 5 19.30 6.82 14.27
CA SER A 5 18.21 7.66 14.70
C SER A 5 17.85 8.58 13.54
N LYS A 6 16.87 8.20 12.71
CA LYS A 6 16.16 9.15 11.84
C LYS A 6 15.47 10.14 12.76
N LYS A 7 15.84 11.42 12.71
CA LYS A 7 15.10 12.50 13.35
C LYS A 7 13.73 12.58 12.69
N THR A 8 12.76 11.90 13.27
CA THR A 8 11.36 12.01 12.90
C THR A 8 10.93 13.45 13.24
N LYS A 9 10.50 14.22 12.25
CA LYS A 9 9.83 15.51 12.52
C LYS A 9 8.59 15.19 13.35
N GLN A 10 8.48 15.78 14.53
CA GLN A 10 7.31 15.64 15.38
C GLN A 10 6.11 16.19 14.60
N VAL A 11 5.10 15.37 14.39
CA VAL A 11 3.88 15.76 13.68
C VAL A 11 3.13 16.75 14.57
N GLU A 12 2.89 17.95 14.09
CA GLU A 12 2.13 18.96 14.82
C GLU A 12 0.64 18.58 14.80
N ILE A 13 0.05 18.40 15.98
CA ILE A 13 -1.35 17.97 16.14
C ILE A 13 -2.30 18.99 15.49
N GLU A 14 -2.00 20.28 15.61
CA GLU A 14 -2.83 21.37 15.04
C GLU A 14 -2.89 21.33 13.51
N ASN A 15 -1.87 20.79 12.83
CA ASN A 15 -1.76 20.69 11.38
C ASN A 15 -1.88 19.24 10.89
N PHE A 16 -2.50 18.34 11.67
CA PHE A 16 -2.66 16.96 11.26
C PHE A 16 -3.54 16.86 10.01
N PRO A 17 -3.10 16.15 8.96
CA PRO A 17 -3.86 16.04 7.71
C PRO A 17 -5.25 15.45 7.92
N PRO A 18 -6.25 15.84 7.14
CA PRO A 18 -7.59 15.27 7.21
C PRO A 18 -7.60 13.84 6.61
N ILE A 19 -7.46 12.85 7.46
CA ILE A 19 -7.48 11.42 7.07
C ILE A 19 -8.89 10.80 7.14
N GLY A 20 -9.90 11.52 7.58
CA GLY A 20 -11.25 11.03 7.86
C GLY A 20 -11.48 10.69 9.33
N GLY A 21 -12.69 10.26 9.67
CA GLY A 21 -13.07 9.84 11.02
C GLY A 21 -12.39 8.55 11.43
N ILE A 22 -12.08 8.41 12.71
CA ILE A 22 -11.48 7.24 13.32
C ILE A 22 -12.52 6.59 14.22
N MET A 23 -12.75 5.29 14.10
CA MET A 23 -13.57 4.53 15.05
C MET A 23 -12.71 4.21 16.28
N VAL A 24 -13.19 4.60 17.45
CA VAL A 24 -12.45 4.49 18.71
C VAL A 24 -13.32 3.89 19.81
N SER A 25 -12.76 2.97 20.57
CA SER A 25 -13.39 2.42 21.78
C SER A 25 -13.68 3.53 22.79
N LYS A 26 -14.86 3.51 23.40
CA LYS A 26 -15.24 4.47 24.44
C LYS A 26 -14.40 4.36 25.70
N MET A 27 -13.75 3.22 25.96
CA MET A 27 -12.76 3.12 27.04
C MET A 27 -11.62 4.12 26.90
N ILE A 28 -11.25 4.48 25.67
CA ILE A 28 -10.23 5.50 25.42
C ILE A 28 -10.78 6.89 25.70
N ILE A 29 -12.00 7.18 25.26
CA ILE A 29 -12.58 8.51 25.33
C ILE A 29 -13.14 8.83 26.72
N GLU A 30 -13.93 7.90 27.30
CA GLU A 30 -14.66 8.13 28.53
C GLU A 30 -13.84 7.75 29.77
N GLU A 31 -13.00 6.71 29.68
CA GLU A 31 -12.16 6.26 30.80
C GLU A 31 -10.71 6.75 30.70
N HIS A 32 -10.38 7.54 29.66
CA HIS A 32 -9.04 8.11 29.42
C HIS A 32 -7.93 7.06 29.33
N LYS A 33 -8.26 5.84 28.89
CA LYS A 33 -7.25 4.81 28.60
C LYS A 33 -6.48 5.19 27.34
N LYS A 34 -5.20 4.86 27.29
CA LYS A 34 -4.41 5.05 26.08
C LYS A 34 -4.62 3.91 25.09
N PRO A 35 -4.54 4.18 23.77
CA PRO A 35 -4.54 3.13 22.76
C PRO A 35 -3.44 2.10 23.00
N MET A 36 -3.74 0.81 22.85
CA MET A 36 -2.75 -0.27 22.87
C MET A 36 -2.83 -1.19 21.65
N PHE A 37 -3.94 -1.15 20.94
CA PHE A 37 -4.16 -1.91 19.73
C PHE A 37 -4.88 -1.05 18.69
N MET A 38 -4.46 -1.13 17.42
CA MET A 38 -5.11 -0.42 16.34
C MET A 38 -4.89 -1.15 15.02
N TYR A 39 -5.91 -1.09 14.15
CA TYR A 39 -5.80 -1.63 12.80
C TYR A 39 -6.51 -0.73 11.80
N ARG A 40 -6.15 -0.89 10.53
CA ARG A 40 -6.74 -0.12 9.44
C ARG A 40 -7.43 -1.04 8.44
N ASN A 41 -8.76 -1.08 8.48
CA ASN A 41 -9.58 -1.72 7.46
C ASN A 41 -9.62 -0.88 6.17
N LYS A 42 -10.13 -1.48 5.11
CA LYS A 42 -10.62 -0.71 3.98
C LYS A 42 -11.72 0.25 4.49
N ARG A 43 -11.72 1.47 4.00
CA ARG A 43 -12.71 2.47 4.42
C ARG A 43 -14.08 2.19 3.84
N ASP A 44 -15.13 2.40 4.61
CA ASP A 44 -16.51 2.22 4.17
C ASP A 44 -16.98 3.34 3.22
N ASN A 45 -16.45 4.55 3.41
CA ASN A 45 -16.77 5.73 2.61
C ASN A 45 -15.65 6.77 2.68
N VAL A 46 -15.80 7.87 1.94
CA VAL A 46 -14.78 8.93 1.82
C VAL A 46 -14.47 9.68 3.13
N ASN A 47 -15.38 9.62 4.11
CA ASN A 47 -15.19 10.27 5.41
C ASN A 47 -14.62 9.32 6.47
N ASP A 48 -14.50 8.02 6.19
CA ASP A 48 -13.88 7.03 7.06
C ASP A 48 -12.38 6.93 6.77
N SER A 49 -11.55 6.98 7.80
CA SER A 49 -10.10 6.74 7.68
C SER A 49 -9.73 5.28 7.49
N GLY A 50 -10.67 4.36 7.83
CA GLY A 50 -10.41 2.93 7.99
C GLY A 50 -9.78 2.56 9.35
N TRP A 51 -9.30 3.51 10.13
CA TRP A 51 -8.69 3.23 11.42
C TRP A 51 -9.71 2.83 12.49
N ARG A 52 -9.36 1.78 13.25
CA ARG A 52 -10.10 1.23 14.40
C ARG A 52 -9.12 1.15 15.56
N ILE A 53 -9.43 1.83 16.68
CA ILE A 53 -8.48 2.02 17.79
C ILE A 53 -9.10 1.54 19.11
N PHE A 54 -8.35 0.72 19.82
CA PHE A 54 -8.77 0.05 21.06
C PHE A 54 -7.76 0.30 22.17
N SER A 55 -8.26 0.23 23.42
CA SER A 55 -7.44 0.33 24.63
C SER A 55 -6.65 -0.95 24.93
N GLY A 56 -7.06 -2.09 24.31
CA GLY A 56 -6.53 -3.41 24.61
C GLY A 56 -7.10 -4.06 25.89
N PHE A 57 -8.14 -3.46 26.49
CA PHE A 57 -8.85 -3.98 27.66
C PHE A 57 -10.29 -4.37 27.35
N GLU A 58 -10.71 -4.21 26.10
CA GLU A 58 -12.05 -4.61 25.65
C GLU A 58 -12.19 -6.12 25.67
N SER A 59 -13.33 -6.62 26.24
CA SER A 59 -13.72 -8.02 26.05
C SER A 59 -14.43 -8.22 24.71
N ASP A 60 -14.56 -9.46 24.28
CA ASP A 60 -15.30 -9.78 23.04
C ASP A 60 -16.73 -9.25 23.11
N GLU A 61 -17.44 -9.44 24.23
CA GLU A 61 -18.79 -8.92 24.45
C GLU A 61 -18.85 -7.39 24.37
N TYR A 62 -17.79 -6.70 24.82
CA TYR A 62 -17.71 -5.24 24.72
C TYR A 62 -17.56 -4.79 23.26
N THR A 63 -16.74 -5.47 22.50
CA THR A 63 -16.48 -5.12 21.08
C THR A 63 -17.65 -5.46 20.17
N GLU A 64 -18.49 -6.43 20.54
CA GLU A 64 -19.71 -6.79 19.81
C GLU A 64 -20.83 -5.74 19.93
N ASP A 65 -20.83 -4.91 20.97
CA ASP A 65 -21.82 -3.84 21.11
C ASP A 65 -21.34 -2.55 20.38
N PRO A 66 -22.00 -2.15 19.27
CA PRO A 66 -21.60 -0.96 18.51
C PRO A 66 -21.73 0.35 19.32
N ASN A 67 -22.49 0.35 20.42
CA ASN A 67 -22.59 1.50 21.30
C ASN A 67 -21.32 1.76 22.11
N ASN A 68 -20.39 0.81 22.18
CA ASN A 68 -19.13 0.92 22.89
C ASN A 68 -18.01 1.55 22.04
N ALA A 69 -18.29 1.94 20.80
CA ALA A 69 -17.40 2.67 19.94
C ALA A 69 -18.06 3.97 19.44
N GLY A 70 -17.23 4.90 18.96
CA GLY A 70 -17.68 6.15 18.34
C GLY A 70 -16.72 6.61 17.27
N ILE A 71 -17.17 7.52 16.41
CA ILE A 71 -16.34 8.13 15.36
C ILE A 71 -15.84 9.48 15.85
N TYR A 72 -14.53 9.65 15.84
CA TYR A 72 -13.86 10.86 16.34
C TYR A 72 -12.89 11.45 15.32
N ALA A 73 -12.61 12.73 15.45
CA ALA A 73 -11.56 13.38 14.68
C ALA A 73 -10.18 12.87 15.13
N PRO A 74 -9.18 12.81 14.24
CA PRO A 74 -7.81 12.43 14.61
C PRO A 74 -7.24 13.26 15.77
N SER A 75 -7.51 14.57 15.81
CA SER A 75 -7.06 15.46 16.89
C SER A 75 -7.51 14.99 18.27
N THR A 76 -8.75 14.51 18.41
CA THR A 76 -9.27 14.02 19.69
C THR A 76 -8.42 12.89 20.26
N ILE A 77 -7.97 11.96 19.40
CA ILE A 77 -7.17 10.82 19.84
C ILE A 77 -5.72 11.22 20.06
N LEU A 78 -5.20 12.11 19.24
CA LEU A 78 -3.83 12.62 19.37
C LEU A 78 -3.64 13.49 20.65
N GLU A 79 -4.69 14.13 21.17
CA GLU A 79 -4.66 14.77 22.49
C GLU A 79 -4.49 13.76 23.62
N ILE A 80 -5.05 12.53 23.48
CA ILE A 80 -4.91 11.45 24.46
C ILE A 80 -3.56 10.77 24.33
N ASP A 81 -3.15 10.45 23.10
CA ASP A 81 -1.86 9.81 22.81
C ASP A 81 -1.25 10.25 21.47
N PRO A 82 -0.34 11.23 21.49
CA PRO A 82 0.33 11.71 20.27
C PRO A 82 1.28 10.65 19.64
N SER A 83 1.61 9.57 20.35
CA SER A 83 2.55 8.54 19.85
C SER A 83 2.04 7.78 18.62
N ILE A 84 0.73 7.85 18.33
CA ILE A 84 0.14 7.19 17.17
C ILE A 84 0.13 8.04 15.89
N ALA A 85 0.54 9.30 15.95
CA ALA A 85 0.45 10.24 14.83
C ALA A 85 1.13 9.71 13.55
N GLU A 86 2.36 9.23 13.67
CA GLU A 86 3.12 8.65 12.55
C GLU A 86 2.44 7.38 11.99
N LEU A 87 1.90 6.52 12.87
CA LEU A 87 1.21 5.30 12.45
C LEU A 87 -0.07 5.61 11.67
N LEU A 88 -0.83 6.62 12.10
CA LEU A 88 -2.03 7.07 11.40
C LEU A 88 -1.73 7.58 9.99
N LEU A 89 -0.57 8.19 9.77
CA LEU A 89 -0.16 8.75 8.48
C LEU A 89 0.49 7.71 7.56
N GLN A 90 1.30 6.80 8.11
CA GLN A 90 2.12 5.87 7.34
C GLN A 90 1.46 4.51 7.14
N GLY A 91 0.58 4.08 8.05
CA GLY A 91 -0.08 2.79 7.94
C GLY A 91 -1.12 2.79 6.82
N GLY A 92 -0.98 1.85 5.86
CA GLY A 92 -1.97 1.60 4.81
C GLY A 92 -3.13 0.72 5.27
N PHE A 93 -4.12 0.52 4.41
CA PHE A 93 -5.17 -0.49 4.65
C PHE A 93 -4.52 -1.86 4.82
N GLY A 94 -4.91 -2.57 5.85
CA GLY A 94 -4.28 -3.83 6.27
C GLY A 94 -3.17 -3.66 7.30
N SER A 95 -2.84 -2.44 7.73
CA SER A 95 -1.89 -2.23 8.82
C SER A 95 -2.53 -2.56 10.17
N VAL A 96 -1.79 -3.29 11.00
CA VAL A 96 -2.16 -3.63 12.37
C VAL A 96 -0.99 -3.33 13.29
N PHE A 97 -1.23 -2.63 14.38
CA PHE A 97 -0.21 -2.26 15.36
C PHE A 97 -0.67 -2.55 16.77
N GLU A 98 0.27 -2.98 17.58
CA GLU A 98 0.06 -3.28 19.00
C GLU A 98 1.25 -2.78 19.82
N ARG A 99 1.05 -2.54 21.10
CA ARG A 99 2.11 -2.34 22.09
C ARG A 99 1.79 -3.07 23.41
N LYS A 100 2.84 -3.55 24.08
CA LYS A 100 2.70 -4.35 25.30
C LYS A 100 2.32 -3.52 26.53
N SER A 101 2.61 -2.24 26.53
CA SER A 101 2.28 -1.28 27.58
C SER A 101 2.29 0.13 27.01
N TYR A 102 1.78 1.11 27.76
CA TYR A 102 1.79 2.53 27.36
C TYR A 102 3.18 3.12 27.13
N GLN A 103 4.22 2.54 27.71
CA GLN A 103 5.61 2.96 27.57
C GLN A 103 6.38 2.16 26.53
N SER A 104 5.81 1.06 26.06
CA SER A 104 6.45 0.20 25.04
C SER A 104 6.32 0.81 23.64
N PRO A 105 7.29 0.58 22.75
CA PRO A 105 7.14 0.95 21.36
C PRO A 105 6.02 0.14 20.71
N TRP A 106 5.40 0.76 19.72
CA TRP A 106 4.47 0.09 18.82
C TRP A 106 5.22 -0.89 17.93
N TYR A 107 4.61 -2.05 17.64
CA TYR A 107 5.11 -3.02 16.66
C TYR A 107 3.99 -3.44 15.72
N ARG A 108 4.36 -3.86 14.53
CA ARG A 108 3.42 -4.35 13.51
C ARG A 108 3.02 -5.79 13.84
N VAL A 109 1.73 -6.07 13.75
CA VAL A 109 1.16 -7.42 13.85
C VAL A 109 0.85 -7.90 12.43
N THR A 110 1.18 -9.15 12.11
CA THR A 110 1.06 -9.70 10.75
C THR A 110 0.06 -10.86 10.63
N ASP A 111 -0.46 -11.34 11.76
CA ASP A 111 -1.33 -12.51 11.86
C ASP A 111 -2.75 -12.18 12.36
N PHE A 112 -3.08 -10.89 12.43
CA PHE A 112 -4.43 -10.45 12.79
C PHE A 112 -5.37 -10.59 11.58
N PRO A 113 -6.49 -11.33 11.71
CA PRO A 113 -7.44 -11.54 10.61
C PRO A 113 -8.25 -10.26 10.36
N LEU A 114 -8.11 -9.69 9.17
CA LEU A 114 -8.94 -8.59 8.70
C LEU A 114 -10.03 -9.12 7.78
N GLU A 115 -11.24 -8.59 7.91
CA GLU A 115 -12.40 -9.01 7.12
C GLU A 115 -12.18 -8.81 5.62
N ASP A 116 -11.50 -7.72 5.24
CA ASP A 116 -11.21 -7.37 3.84
C ASP A 116 -9.93 -8.00 3.29
N ASP A 117 -9.19 -8.79 4.08
CA ASP A 117 -7.94 -9.43 3.66
C ASP A 117 -8.20 -10.72 2.89
N TYR A 118 -8.63 -10.59 1.64
CA TYR A 118 -8.82 -11.70 0.71
C TYR A 118 -8.50 -11.27 -0.74
N MET A 119 -8.17 -12.25 -1.58
CA MET A 119 -7.84 -11.99 -2.99
C MET A 119 -9.11 -11.83 -3.83
N VAL A 120 -9.09 -10.81 -4.69
CA VAL A 120 -10.13 -10.54 -5.69
C VAL A 120 -9.54 -10.53 -7.08
N ARG A 121 -10.33 -10.93 -8.07
CA ARG A 121 -9.95 -10.91 -9.47
C ARG A 121 -10.56 -9.74 -10.19
N HIS A 122 -9.71 -8.91 -10.76
CA HIS A 122 -10.12 -7.77 -11.57
C HIS A 122 -9.82 -8.01 -13.04
N ARG A 123 -10.83 -7.88 -13.88
CA ARG A 123 -10.66 -7.82 -15.32
C ARG A 123 -10.08 -6.47 -15.69
N LEU A 124 -8.89 -6.46 -16.32
CA LEU A 124 -8.23 -5.24 -16.78
C LEU A 124 -8.68 -4.87 -18.21
N THR A 125 -8.74 -5.88 -19.10
CA THR A 125 -9.25 -5.76 -20.47
C THR A 125 -10.06 -7.02 -20.84
N ASP A 126 -10.33 -7.22 -22.11
CA ASP A 126 -10.88 -8.47 -22.65
C ASP A 126 -9.85 -9.62 -22.64
N ARG A 127 -8.57 -9.32 -22.48
CA ARG A 127 -7.46 -10.29 -22.55
C ARG A 127 -6.71 -10.47 -21.23
N TRP A 128 -6.75 -9.48 -20.33
CA TRP A 128 -5.94 -9.43 -19.13
C TRP A 128 -6.78 -9.40 -17.86
N GLU A 129 -6.34 -10.13 -16.87
CA GLU A 129 -6.86 -10.09 -15.51
C GLU A 129 -5.73 -9.96 -14.48
N LEU A 130 -6.07 -9.46 -13.31
CA LEU A 130 -5.21 -9.28 -12.16
C LEU A 130 -5.87 -9.85 -10.92
N ASP A 131 -5.18 -10.73 -10.21
CA ASP A 131 -5.53 -11.13 -8.85
C ASP A 131 -4.80 -10.18 -7.87
N ILE A 132 -5.55 -9.46 -7.05
CA ILE A 132 -5.03 -8.50 -6.07
C ILE A 132 -5.85 -8.54 -4.79
N ASN A 133 -5.26 -8.17 -3.66
CA ASN A 133 -5.96 -8.16 -2.38
C ASN A 133 -7.08 -7.09 -2.36
N ASN A 134 -8.24 -7.41 -1.77
CA ASN A 134 -9.38 -6.51 -1.68
C ASN A 134 -9.12 -5.25 -0.84
N LEU A 135 -8.09 -5.24 0.01
CA LEU A 135 -7.65 -4.04 0.73
C LEU A 135 -7.19 -2.91 -0.21
N PHE A 136 -6.81 -3.22 -1.45
CA PHE A 136 -6.45 -2.20 -2.42
C PHE A 136 -7.68 -1.45 -2.95
N GLU A 137 -7.72 -0.13 -2.78
CA GLU A 137 -8.66 0.71 -3.51
C GLU A 137 -8.27 0.78 -4.98
N ARG A 138 -9.24 0.59 -5.88
CA ARG A 138 -9.07 0.77 -7.31
C ARG A 138 -9.61 2.13 -7.74
N LYS A 139 -8.79 2.90 -8.47
CA LYS A 139 -9.16 4.19 -9.06
C LYS A 139 -8.78 4.20 -10.54
N ILE A 140 -9.51 4.98 -11.33
CA ILE A 140 -9.11 5.34 -12.68
C ILE A 140 -8.63 6.78 -12.61
N GLU A 141 -7.40 7.02 -13.06
CA GLU A 141 -6.80 8.35 -13.06
C GLU A 141 -7.25 9.16 -14.29
N GLU A 142 -6.99 10.45 -14.32
CA GLU A 142 -7.44 11.35 -15.39
C GLU A 142 -6.90 10.97 -16.78
N ASP A 143 -5.70 10.37 -16.83
CA ASP A 143 -5.06 9.86 -18.04
C ASP A 143 -5.57 8.47 -18.48
N GLY A 144 -6.48 7.86 -17.70
CA GLY A 144 -7.06 6.55 -17.94
C GLY A 144 -6.29 5.39 -17.31
N ASP A 145 -5.17 5.64 -16.67
CA ASP A 145 -4.40 4.63 -15.93
C ASP A 145 -5.19 4.09 -14.73
N LEU A 146 -4.96 2.84 -14.40
CA LEU A 146 -5.51 2.20 -13.22
C LEU A 146 -4.53 2.37 -12.05
N LEU A 147 -5.02 2.91 -10.94
CA LEU A 147 -4.31 2.96 -9.67
C LEU A 147 -4.95 1.99 -8.68
N TYR A 148 -4.14 1.12 -8.10
CA TYR A 148 -4.47 0.28 -6.95
C TYR A 148 -3.63 0.73 -5.76
N THR A 149 -4.22 1.04 -4.61
CA THR A 149 -3.48 1.54 -3.45
C THR A 149 -4.10 1.11 -2.12
N THR A 150 -3.24 0.84 -1.15
CA THR A 150 -3.59 0.71 0.28
C THR A 150 -3.26 1.98 1.06
N GLY A 151 -2.58 2.95 0.40
CA GLY A 151 -2.11 4.20 0.99
C GLY A 151 -0.61 4.20 1.28
N ASP A 152 -0.05 3.09 1.76
CA ASP A 152 1.40 2.90 2.00
C ASP A 152 2.13 2.31 0.80
N LYS A 153 1.42 1.57 -0.05
CA LYS A 153 1.95 1.01 -1.30
C LYS A 153 0.92 1.10 -2.41
N SER A 154 1.41 1.12 -3.64
CA SER A 154 0.54 1.24 -4.81
C SER A 154 1.08 0.54 -6.05
N LEU A 155 0.15 0.20 -6.94
CA LEU A 155 0.39 -0.29 -8.29
C LEU A 155 -0.36 0.59 -9.27
N ARG A 156 0.36 1.22 -10.20
CA ARG A 156 -0.20 1.90 -11.37
C ARG A 156 -0.09 0.99 -12.59
N ILE A 157 -1.13 0.95 -13.42
CA ILE A 157 -1.19 0.16 -14.65
C ILE A 157 -1.63 1.03 -15.80
N ALA A 158 -0.79 1.12 -16.83
CA ALA A 158 -1.13 1.66 -18.14
C ALA A 158 -1.23 0.52 -19.17
N ILE A 159 -2.18 0.59 -20.10
CA ILE A 159 -2.41 -0.45 -21.10
C ILE A 159 -2.30 0.16 -22.48
N TRP A 160 -1.37 -0.34 -23.27
CA TRP A 160 -1.09 0.20 -24.60
C TRP A 160 -1.25 -0.87 -25.69
N ASN A 161 -1.83 -0.47 -26.82
CA ASN A 161 -1.81 -1.22 -28.05
C ASN A 161 -0.71 -0.67 -28.94
N CYS A 162 0.31 -1.47 -29.17
CA CYS A 162 1.48 -1.10 -29.99
C CYS A 162 1.20 -1.48 -31.46
N GLU A 163 0.52 -0.58 -32.18
CA GLU A 163 0.19 -0.85 -33.58
C GLU A 163 1.44 -1.14 -34.42
N ASN A 164 1.32 -2.10 -35.32
CA ASN A 164 2.37 -2.53 -36.26
C ASN A 164 3.65 -3.11 -35.58
N LYS A 165 3.59 -3.56 -34.33
CA LYS A 165 4.68 -4.26 -33.65
C LYS A 165 4.27 -5.63 -33.19
N THR A 166 5.22 -6.55 -33.25
CA THR A 166 5.10 -7.89 -32.68
C THR A 166 5.55 -7.91 -31.22
N LYS A 167 5.14 -8.93 -30.46
CA LYS A 167 5.63 -9.19 -29.08
C LYS A 167 7.16 -9.14 -29.01
N ALA A 168 7.86 -9.75 -29.97
CA ALA A 168 9.32 -9.82 -29.98
C ALA A 168 9.97 -8.45 -30.16
N GLU A 169 9.41 -7.60 -31.02
CA GLU A 169 9.91 -6.23 -31.26
C GLU A 169 9.68 -5.35 -30.02
N ILE A 170 8.48 -5.39 -29.43
CA ILE A 170 8.19 -4.62 -28.20
C ILE A 170 9.12 -5.07 -27.07
N TYR A 171 9.27 -6.39 -26.87
CA TYR A 171 10.17 -6.91 -25.84
C TYR A 171 11.62 -6.51 -26.06
N ALA A 172 12.12 -6.56 -27.29
CA ALA A 172 13.49 -6.14 -27.62
C ALA A 172 13.72 -4.64 -27.33
N GLU A 173 12.76 -3.78 -27.68
CA GLU A 173 12.80 -2.34 -27.35
C GLU A 173 12.82 -2.13 -25.83
N LYS A 174 11.96 -2.81 -25.08
CA LYS A 174 11.94 -2.68 -23.62
C LYS A 174 13.22 -3.18 -22.97
N LYS A 175 13.77 -4.29 -23.47
CA LYS A 175 15.07 -4.80 -23.04
C LYS A 175 16.19 -3.79 -23.27
N GLN A 176 16.19 -3.12 -24.41
CA GLN A 176 17.14 -2.06 -24.72
C GLN A 176 16.93 -0.84 -23.82
N THR A 177 15.68 -0.44 -23.56
CA THR A 177 15.35 0.66 -22.64
C THR A 177 15.86 0.38 -21.23
N VAL A 178 15.67 -0.84 -20.73
CA VAL A 178 16.18 -1.27 -19.41
C VAL A 178 17.70 -1.25 -19.38
N ALA A 179 18.36 -1.77 -20.42
CA ALA A 179 19.82 -1.86 -20.50
C ALA A 179 20.50 -0.49 -20.64
N ASN A 180 19.87 0.46 -21.35
CA ASN A 180 20.43 1.77 -21.64
C ASN A 180 19.76 2.90 -20.82
N ARG A 181 19.15 2.55 -19.70
CA ARG A 181 18.49 3.54 -18.84
C ARG A 181 19.48 4.62 -18.38
N ASP A 182 19.05 5.87 -18.40
CA ASP A 182 19.80 6.96 -17.78
C ASP A 182 19.77 6.82 -16.24
N GLU A 183 20.93 6.59 -15.66
CA GLU A 183 21.12 6.42 -14.22
C GLU A 183 21.54 7.70 -13.48
N SER A 184 21.50 8.86 -14.16
CA SER A 184 21.92 10.13 -13.58
C SER A 184 21.07 10.56 -12.37
N ARG A 185 19.80 10.18 -12.33
CA ARG A 185 18.86 10.50 -11.24
C ARG A 185 18.73 9.39 -10.20
N ALA A 186 18.69 8.14 -10.64
CA ALA A 186 18.55 6.98 -9.76
C ALA A 186 19.25 5.77 -10.39
N LYS A 187 20.01 5.03 -9.61
CA LYS A 187 20.70 3.81 -10.06
C LYS A 187 19.73 2.64 -10.16
N THR A 188 19.96 1.77 -11.13
CA THR A 188 19.28 0.49 -11.22
C THR A 188 19.77 -0.43 -10.11
N LEU A 189 18.88 -0.81 -9.21
CA LEU A 189 19.17 -1.72 -8.10
C LEU A 189 19.04 -3.19 -8.53
N LYS A 190 18.05 -3.47 -9.39
CA LYS A 190 17.75 -4.82 -9.85
C LYS A 190 17.06 -4.78 -11.20
N VAL A 191 17.39 -5.74 -12.07
CA VAL A 191 16.68 -6.01 -13.32
C VAL A 191 15.91 -7.31 -13.17
N PHE A 192 14.70 -7.34 -13.71
CA PHE A 192 13.81 -8.50 -13.69
C PHE A 192 13.51 -8.93 -15.12
N ASP A 193 13.51 -10.24 -15.33
CA ASP A 193 12.98 -10.88 -16.51
C ASP A 193 12.20 -12.11 -16.06
N PHE A 194 10.87 -12.03 -16.14
CA PHE A 194 9.93 -13.09 -15.75
C PHE A 194 9.19 -13.64 -16.97
N SER A 195 9.81 -13.53 -18.14
CA SER A 195 9.23 -13.99 -19.40
C SER A 195 8.97 -15.49 -19.37
N ASP A 196 7.81 -15.88 -19.92
CA ASP A 196 7.44 -17.24 -20.20
C ASP A 196 7.00 -17.39 -21.67
N GLU A 197 6.52 -18.55 -22.07
CA GLU A 197 6.12 -18.82 -23.46
C GLU A 197 4.99 -17.87 -23.92
N LYS A 198 4.05 -17.51 -23.02
CA LYS A 198 2.87 -16.72 -23.32
C LYS A 198 3.12 -15.23 -23.17
N ILE A 199 3.74 -14.81 -22.07
CA ILE A 199 3.89 -13.41 -21.68
C ILE A 199 5.38 -13.08 -21.56
N ALA A 200 5.86 -12.09 -22.31
CA ALA A 200 7.18 -11.52 -22.08
C ALA A 200 7.09 -10.47 -20.97
N ARG A 201 7.97 -10.58 -19.94
CA ARG A 201 8.01 -9.64 -18.81
C ARG A 201 9.42 -9.16 -18.56
N ILE A 202 9.60 -7.85 -18.57
CA ILE A 202 10.90 -7.23 -18.29
C ILE A 202 10.70 -5.93 -17.53
N GLY A 203 11.64 -5.62 -16.63
CA GLY A 203 11.60 -4.37 -15.88
C GLY A 203 12.81 -4.20 -14.97
N TYR A 204 12.76 -3.17 -14.15
CA TYR A 204 13.84 -2.82 -13.24
C TYR A 204 13.33 -2.17 -11.98
N MET A 205 14.13 -2.22 -10.94
CA MET A 205 13.89 -1.55 -9.66
C MET A 205 14.91 -0.44 -9.44
N ILE A 206 14.41 0.69 -8.96
CA ILE A 206 15.21 1.83 -8.50
C ILE A 206 14.76 2.25 -7.12
N LYS A 207 15.52 3.14 -6.50
CA LYS A 207 15.12 3.87 -5.32
C LYS A 207 14.94 5.34 -5.68
N GLU A 208 13.82 5.90 -5.32
CA GLU A 208 13.49 7.31 -5.46
C GLU A 208 13.31 7.96 -4.10
N SER A 209 13.31 9.27 -4.07
CA SER A 209 13.04 10.04 -2.86
C SER A 209 12.20 11.28 -3.18
N ASP A 210 11.30 11.60 -2.29
CA ASP A 210 10.63 12.90 -2.26
C ASP A 210 11.07 13.70 -1.01
N GLU A 211 10.40 14.80 -0.72
CA GLU A 211 10.71 15.66 0.43
C GLU A 211 10.51 14.96 1.79
N ARG A 212 9.80 13.84 1.83
CA ARG A 212 9.36 13.17 3.06
C ARG A 212 10.09 11.86 3.30
N ARG A 213 10.35 11.07 2.23
CA ARG A 213 10.86 9.70 2.35
C ARG A 213 11.60 9.21 1.12
N GLU A 214 12.36 8.14 1.30
CA GLU A 214 12.85 7.30 0.21
C GLU A 214 11.89 6.13 0.03
N TYR A 215 11.68 5.71 -1.21
CA TYR A 215 10.82 4.56 -1.54
C TYR A 215 11.37 3.79 -2.74
N ASN A 216 10.99 2.52 -2.83
CA ASN A 216 11.34 1.66 -3.94
C ASN A 216 10.31 1.79 -5.06
N VAL A 217 10.79 1.75 -6.30
CA VAL A 217 9.93 1.74 -7.49
C VAL A 217 10.35 0.59 -8.40
N ILE A 218 9.37 -0.24 -8.81
CA ILE A 218 9.57 -1.20 -9.90
C ILE A 218 8.78 -0.72 -11.10
N PHE A 219 9.49 -0.47 -12.20
CA PHE A 219 8.89 -0.28 -13.51
C PHE A 219 9.01 -1.58 -14.31
N GLY A 220 7.91 -2.00 -14.94
CA GLY A 220 7.90 -3.23 -15.71
C GLY A 220 6.88 -3.25 -16.82
N SER A 221 7.09 -4.15 -17.77
CA SER A 221 6.19 -4.40 -18.89
C SER A 221 5.82 -5.87 -18.95
N SER A 222 4.55 -6.16 -19.19
CA SER A 222 4.02 -7.48 -19.55
C SER A 222 3.45 -7.39 -20.96
N ILE A 223 3.93 -8.21 -21.90
CA ILE A 223 3.71 -8.05 -23.32
C ILE A 223 3.14 -9.35 -23.91
N ILE A 224 2.07 -9.21 -24.68
CA ILE A 224 1.51 -10.27 -25.54
C ILE A 224 1.21 -9.66 -26.93
N ASP A 225 1.45 -10.42 -27.98
CA ASP A 225 1.20 -9.98 -29.37
C ASP A 225 1.65 -8.52 -29.61
N ASN A 226 0.70 -7.59 -29.76
CA ASN A 226 0.95 -6.17 -29.92
C ASN A 226 0.43 -5.33 -28.74
N GLN A 227 0.14 -5.95 -27.59
CA GLN A 227 -0.36 -5.25 -26.39
C GLN A 227 0.65 -5.30 -25.25
N GLU A 228 0.83 -4.17 -24.61
CA GLU A 228 1.68 -3.99 -23.45
C GLU A 228 0.84 -3.54 -22.24
N ILE A 229 1.05 -4.19 -21.10
CA ILE A 229 0.72 -3.65 -19.78
C ILE A 229 2.01 -3.11 -19.19
N PHE A 230 2.08 -1.80 -19.02
CA PHE A 230 3.13 -1.13 -18.26
C PHE A 230 2.69 -0.97 -16.82
N ILE A 231 3.58 -1.29 -15.89
CA ILE A 231 3.32 -1.22 -14.45
C ILE A 231 4.35 -0.37 -13.74
N ALA A 232 3.91 0.30 -12.67
CA ALA A 232 4.77 0.93 -11.70
C ALA A 232 4.31 0.56 -10.29
N PHE A 233 5.16 -0.15 -9.53
CA PHE A 233 4.95 -0.43 -8.11
C PHE A 233 5.72 0.57 -7.27
N TYR A 234 5.07 1.11 -6.23
CA TYR A 234 5.65 2.02 -5.25
C TYR A 234 5.49 1.43 -3.85
N PHE A 235 6.57 1.31 -3.09
CA PHE A 235 6.57 0.74 -1.74
C PHE A 235 7.82 1.16 -0.95
N ASP A 236 7.73 1.18 0.39
CA ASP A 236 8.77 1.76 1.24
C ASP A 236 9.84 0.74 1.68
N ASP A 237 9.48 -0.51 1.91
CA ASP A 237 10.33 -1.53 2.51
C ASP A 237 10.56 -2.76 1.62
N ASP A 238 11.60 -3.53 1.95
CA ASP A 238 11.96 -4.73 1.21
C ASP A 238 10.95 -5.89 1.40
N GLU A 239 10.13 -5.86 2.46
CA GLU A 239 9.08 -6.87 2.68
C GLU A 239 8.02 -6.79 1.58
N ASN A 240 7.72 -5.57 1.10
CA ASN A 240 6.80 -5.34 0.00
C ASN A 240 7.37 -5.68 -1.39
N LEU A 241 8.67 -5.96 -1.52
CA LEU A 241 9.25 -6.43 -2.79
C LEU A 241 8.63 -7.76 -3.25
N THR A 242 8.42 -8.68 -2.32
CA THR A 242 7.76 -9.96 -2.63
C THR A 242 6.34 -9.74 -3.13
N TRP A 243 5.56 -8.88 -2.45
CA TRP A 243 4.24 -8.49 -2.89
C TRP A 243 4.25 -7.93 -4.32
N ALA A 244 5.14 -7.00 -4.64
CA ALA A 244 5.21 -6.37 -5.96
C ALA A 244 5.52 -7.40 -7.07
N ILE A 245 6.47 -8.31 -6.82
CA ILE A 245 6.86 -9.37 -7.77
C ILE A 245 5.71 -10.36 -7.98
N GLU A 246 5.07 -10.84 -6.90
CA GLU A 246 3.98 -11.80 -7.00
C GLU A 246 2.74 -11.19 -7.66
N THR A 247 2.43 -9.92 -7.35
CA THR A 247 1.34 -9.18 -8.02
C THR A 247 1.62 -9.00 -9.51
N TRP A 248 2.87 -8.65 -9.89
CA TRP A 248 3.24 -8.55 -11.31
C TRP A 248 3.10 -9.87 -12.06
N LYS A 249 3.56 -10.96 -11.47
CA LYS A 249 3.37 -12.31 -12.04
C LYS A 249 1.88 -12.72 -12.09
N GLY A 250 1.09 -12.20 -11.16
CA GLY A 250 -0.36 -12.39 -11.08
C GLY A 250 -1.16 -11.66 -12.16
N ILE A 251 -0.54 -10.74 -12.92
CA ILE A 251 -1.13 -10.20 -14.15
C ILE A 251 -1.03 -11.27 -15.23
N LYS A 252 -2.17 -11.81 -15.65
CA LYS A 252 -2.25 -13.00 -16.49
C LYS A 252 -3.30 -12.86 -17.58
N LEU A 253 -3.23 -13.76 -18.55
CA LEU A 253 -4.24 -13.85 -19.61
C LEU A 253 -5.52 -14.49 -19.07
N ILE A 254 -6.64 -13.96 -19.54
CA ILE A 254 -7.95 -14.59 -19.37
C ILE A 254 -7.93 -15.91 -20.14
N GLY A 255 -8.21 -16.99 -19.42
CA GLY A 255 -8.20 -18.37 -19.97
C GLY A 255 -9.45 -18.69 -20.79
#